data_70ff5718ed6e426dab6a89f07daca965
#
_entry.id   70ff5718ed6e426dab6a89f07daca965
#
_cell.length_a   1.000
_cell.length_b   1.000
_cell.length_c   1.000
_cell.angle_alpha   90.00
_cell.angle_beta   90.00
_cell.angle_gamma   90.00
#
_symmetry.space_group_name_H-M   'P 1'
#
loop_
_entity.id
_entity.type
_entity.pdbx_description
1 polymer ?
#
loop_
_entity_poly.entity_id
_entity_poly.type
_entity_poly.pdbx_seq_one_letter_code
_entity_poly.pdbx_strand_id
1 'polypeptide(L)'
;MKYLDLTGLQYFYEKYIKTLGSAAKQAVANNLTTTAAGSVLDARQGKTLSDKIASETKTLNSEIKTINTSLGNIQAFAVKTVNISKPNTWEDQVIKFPKAFTNAPCVIVQAQTGQNDTSVWADAITTTQFTLKKYRPTASAFALQVIAIGL
;
A
#
# COMPACT_ATOMS: atom_id res chain seq x y z
N MET A 1 27.52 -6.46 -68.12
CA MET A 1 26.77 -6.03 -66.93
C MET A 1 25.66 -5.10 -67.44
N LYS A 2 24.37 -5.41 -67.13
CA LYS A 2 23.24 -4.54 -67.54
C LYS A 2 23.03 -3.55 -66.39
N TYR A 3 23.18 -2.28 -66.67
CA TYR A 3 22.91 -1.16 -65.75
C TYR A 3 21.43 -0.79 -65.82
N LEU A 4 20.87 -0.41 -64.69
CA LEU A 4 19.52 0.15 -64.65
C LEU A 4 19.62 1.57 -65.24
N ASP A 5 18.85 1.84 -66.33
CA ASP A 5 18.77 3.18 -66.88
C ASP A 5 17.95 4.11 -65.95
N LEU A 6 17.94 5.38 -66.30
CA LEU A 6 17.21 6.39 -65.50
C LEU A 6 15.71 6.06 -65.41
N THR A 7 15.12 5.53 -66.44
CA THR A 7 13.68 5.12 -66.46
C THR A 7 13.40 3.94 -65.55
N GLY A 8 14.27 2.94 -65.58
CA GLY A 8 14.17 1.79 -64.68
C GLY A 8 14.44 2.17 -63.21
N LEU A 9 15.34 3.10 -62.94
CA LEU A 9 15.57 3.61 -61.57
C LEU A 9 14.39 4.44 -61.07
N GLN A 10 13.77 5.25 -61.93
CA GLN A 10 12.59 6.04 -61.59
C GLN A 10 11.38 5.14 -61.29
N TYR A 11 11.17 4.08 -62.11
CA TYR A 11 10.14 3.08 -61.90
C TYR A 11 10.33 2.33 -60.54
N PHE A 12 11.56 1.93 -60.25
CA PHE A 12 11.89 1.29 -58.98
C PHE A 12 11.61 2.22 -57.79
N TYR A 13 12.00 3.49 -57.88
CA TYR A 13 11.73 4.47 -56.84
C TYR A 13 10.23 4.66 -56.60
N GLU A 14 9.45 4.90 -57.66
CA GLU A 14 8.00 5.13 -57.54
C GLU A 14 7.25 3.90 -57.01
N LYS A 15 7.64 2.70 -57.47
CA LYS A 15 6.94 1.47 -57.15
C LYS A 15 7.30 0.91 -55.78
N TYR A 16 8.54 1.03 -55.33
CA TYR A 16 9.02 0.34 -54.15
C TYR A 16 9.48 1.31 -53.04
N ILE A 17 10.17 2.35 -53.35
CA ILE A 17 10.75 3.24 -52.35
C ILE A 17 9.74 4.28 -51.85
N LYS A 18 8.98 4.87 -52.77
CA LYS A 18 7.98 5.87 -52.45
C LYS A 18 6.81 5.31 -51.60
N THR A 19 6.50 4.04 -51.78
CA THR A 19 5.45 3.36 -51.05
C THR A 19 5.84 2.85 -49.65
N LEU A 20 7.14 2.93 -49.30
CA LEU A 20 7.59 2.63 -47.97
C LEU A 20 6.96 3.62 -46.95
N GLY A 21 6.40 3.07 -45.88
CA GLY A 21 5.83 3.90 -44.82
C GLY A 21 6.86 4.83 -44.16
N SER A 22 6.40 5.88 -43.51
CA SER A 22 7.26 6.87 -42.86
C SER A 22 8.24 6.24 -41.89
N ALA A 23 7.85 5.22 -41.17
CA ALA A 23 8.70 4.49 -40.20
C ALA A 23 9.92 3.85 -40.85
N ALA A 24 9.80 3.36 -42.10
CA ALA A 24 10.93 2.76 -42.84
C ALA A 24 12.00 3.76 -43.27
N LYS A 25 11.68 5.06 -43.25
CA LYS A 25 12.58 6.18 -43.63
C LYS A 25 13.11 6.93 -42.43
N GLN A 26 12.73 6.57 -41.24
CA GLN A 26 13.12 7.24 -40.02
C GLN A 26 14.37 6.63 -39.38
N ALA A 27 15.14 7.43 -38.68
CA ALA A 27 16.25 6.94 -37.87
C ALA A 27 15.77 6.11 -36.71
N VAL A 28 16.46 4.99 -36.44
CA VAL A 28 16.15 4.14 -35.28
C VAL A 28 16.87 4.68 -34.04
N ALA A 29 16.13 5.06 -33.02
CA ALA A 29 16.67 5.46 -31.74
C ALA A 29 16.97 4.24 -30.86
N ASN A 30 18.25 3.99 -30.57
CA ASN A 30 18.68 2.89 -29.70
C ASN A 30 18.93 3.39 -28.27
N ASN A 31 18.02 4.19 -27.72
CA ASN A 31 18.02 4.64 -26.34
C ASN A 31 16.60 5.07 -25.91
N LEU A 32 16.39 5.22 -24.62
CA LEU A 32 15.10 5.62 -24.04
C LEU A 32 14.99 7.13 -23.78
N THR A 33 16.01 7.92 -24.15
CA THR A 33 16.08 9.37 -23.84
C THR A 33 15.86 10.26 -25.06
N THR A 34 15.76 9.70 -26.26
CA THR A 34 15.50 10.45 -27.48
C THR A 34 14.08 11.00 -27.48
N THR A 35 13.95 12.33 -27.53
CA THR A 35 12.68 13.06 -27.62
C THR A 35 12.44 13.66 -29.01
N ALA A 36 13.38 13.48 -29.95
CA ALA A 36 13.27 14.00 -31.29
C ALA A 36 12.12 13.34 -32.07
N ALA A 37 11.25 14.18 -32.65
CA ALA A 37 10.20 13.69 -33.54
C ALA A 37 10.82 13.03 -34.79
N GLY A 38 10.17 12.01 -35.34
CA GLY A 38 10.61 11.34 -36.55
C GLY A 38 11.61 10.20 -36.35
N SER A 39 11.84 9.77 -35.10
CA SER A 39 12.60 8.55 -34.77
C SER A 39 11.68 7.40 -34.36
N VAL A 40 12.08 6.17 -34.68
CA VAL A 40 11.40 4.95 -34.20
C VAL A 40 12.25 4.29 -33.11
N LEU A 41 11.59 3.72 -32.10
CA LEU A 41 12.29 3.04 -31.04
C LEU A 41 12.78 1.67 -31.51
N ASP A 42 14.05 1.35 -31.21
CA ASP A 42 14.59 -0.01 -31.42
C ASP A 42 13.82 -1.04 -30.56
N ALA A 43 13.50 -2.17 -31.12
CA ALA A 43 12.78 -3.23 -30.43
C ALA A 43 13.46 -3.70 -29.13
N ARG A 44 14.81 -3.66 -29.08
CA ARG A 44 15.60 -3.98 -27.88
C ARG A 44 15.34 -2.99 -26.76
N GLN A 45 15.16 -1.71 -27.09
CA GLN A 45 14.81 -0.68 -26.11
C GLN A 45 13.36 -0.85 -25.59
N GLY A 46 12.46 -1.29 -26.49
CA GLY A 46 11.10 -1.68 -26.10
C GLY A 46 11.10 -2.82 -25.08
N LYS A 47 11.93 -3.84 -25.30
CA LYS A 47 12.08 -4.93 -24.33
C LYS A 47 12.70 -4.44 -23.01
N THR A 48 13.74 -3.64 -23.05
CA THR A 48 14.38 -3.07 -21.85
C THR A 48 13.37 -2.27 -21.01
N LEU A 49 12.52 -1.47 -21.66
CA LEU A 49 11.47 -0.71 -20.98
C LEU A 49 10.43 -1.63 -20.34
N SER A 50 10.01 -2.67 -21.07
CA SER A 50 9.06 -3.67 -20.55
C SER A 50 9.60 -4.40 -19.32
N ASP A 51 10.85 -4.84 -19.37
CA ASP A 51 11.50 -5.52 -18.24
C ASP A 51 11.65 -4.60 -17.03
N LYS A 52 11.98 -3.33 -17.25
CA LYS A 52 12.07 -2.33 -16.18
C LYS A 52 10.72 -2.06 -15.52
N ILE A 53 9.67 -1.88 -16.32
CA ILE A 53 8.30 -1.72 -15.81
C ILE A 53 7.89 -2.94 -14.98
N ALA A 54 8.14 -4.15 -15.47
CA ALA A 54 7.81 -5.39 -14.74
C ALA A 54 8.55 -5.48 -13.40
N SER A 55 9.84 -5.11 -13.37
CA SER A 55 10.65 -5.09 -12.14
C SER A 55 10.13 -4.06 -11.13
N GLU A 56 9.87 -2.84 -11.56
CA GLU A 56 9.34 -1.76 -10.70
C GLU A 56 7.96 -2.11 -10.15
N THR A 57 7.08 -2.70 -10.99
CA THR A 57 5.76 -3.16 -10.57
C THR A 57 5.87 -4.25 -9.48
N LYS A 58 6.81 -5.18 -9.63
CA LYS A 58 7.04 -6.23 -8.62
C LYS A 58 7.51 -5.63 -7.30
N THR A 59 8.43 -4.68 -7.33
CA THR A 59 8.93 -3.97 -6.13
C THR A 59 7.79 -3.22 -5.44
N LEU A 60 7.02 -2.43 -6.18
CA LEU A 60 5.88 -1.68 -5.65
C LEU A 60 4.83 -2.59 -5.00
N ASN A 61 4.50 -3.72 -5.63
CA ASN A 61 3.57 -4.69 -5.05
C ASN A 61 4.10 -5.30 -3.74
N SER A 62 5.41 -5.52 -3.64
CA SER A 62 6.05 -5.99 -2.40
C SER A 62 5.97 -4.95 -1.28
N GLU A 63 6.22 -3.68 -1.60
CA GLU A 63 6.10 -2.56 -0.66
C GLU A 63 4.67 -2.37 -0.17
N ILE A 64 3.69 -2.41 -1.09
CA ILE A 64 2.25 -2.36 -0.75
C ILE A 64 1.87 -3.50 0.20
N LYS A 65 2.37 -4.71 -0.06
CA LYS A 65 2.12 -5.86 0.82
C LYS A 65 2.70 -5.62 2.22
N THR A 66 3.90 -5.08 2.31
CA THR A 66 4.56 -4.75 3.60
C THR A 66 3.76 -3.68 4.36
N ILE A 67 3.35 -2.62 3.68
CA ILE A 67 2.51 -1.54 4.27
C ILE A 67 1.19 -2.11 4.78
N ASN A 68 0.50 -2.92 3.98
CA ASN A 68 -0.76 -3.53 4.37
C ASN A 68 -0.61 -4.47 5.59
N THR A 69 0.52 -5.19 5.67
CA THR A 69 0.83 -6.02 6.83
C THR A 69 1.04 -5.15 8.08
N SER A 70 1.82 -4.08 7.95
CA SER A 70 2.08 -3.15 9.05
C SER A 70 0.81 -2.44 9.52
N LEU A 71 -0.06 -2.00 8.61
CA LEU A 71 -1.37 -1.42 8.94
C LEU A 71 -2.31 -2.45 9.60
N GLY A 72 -2.26 -3.71 9.17
CA GLY A 72 -3.05 -4.80 9.78
C GLY A 72 -2.64 -5.11 11.23
N ASN A 73 -1.45 -4.69 11.65
CA ASN A 73 -0.98 -4.81 13.02
C ASN A 73 -1.44 -3.65 13.94
N ILE A 74 -2.16 -2.66 13.41
CA ILE A 74 -2.74 -1.58 14.19
C ILE A 74 -4.25 -1.76 14.23
N GLN A 75 -4.81 -1.87 15.44
CA GLN A 75 -6.25 -1.96 15.63
C GLN A 75 -6.69 -0.79 16.54
N ALA A 76 -7.59 0.04 16.03
CA ALA A 76 -8.25 1.09 16.79
C ALA A 76 -9.74 0.77 16.87
N PHE A 77 -10.29 0.67 18.08
CA PHE A 77 -11.70 0.35 18.28
C PHE A 77 -12.24 0.97 19.57
N ALA A 78 -13.55 1.08 19.64
CA ALA A 78 -14.24 1.58 20.82
C ALA A 78 -15.03 0.48 21.51
N VAL A 79 -14.98 0.45 22.85
CA VAL A 79 -15.94 -0.28 23.68
C VAL A 79 -16.99 0.73 24.13
N LYS A 80 -18.20 0.65 23.58
CA LYS A 80 -19.25 1.66 23.77
C LYS A 80 -19.70 1.80 25.20
N THR A 81 -19.67 0.70 25.98
CA THR A 81 -20.15 0.68 27.34
C THR A 81 -19.22 -0.17 28.21
N VAL A 82 -18.56 0.48 29.15
CA VAL A 82 -17.79 -0.13 30.23
C VAL A 82 -18.51 0.22 31.55
N ASN A 83 -19.06 -0.79 32.20
CA ASN A 83 -19.83 -0.60 33.43
C ASN A 83 -18.91 -0.66 34.65
N ILE A 84 -19.15 0.20 35.63
CA ILE A 84 -18.60 0.10 36.98
C ILE A 84 -19.68 -0.51 37.87
N SER A 85 -19.43 -1.71 38.41
CA SER A 85 -20.34 -2.45 39.27
C SER A 85 -20.11 -2.14 40.74
N LYS A 86 -18.86 -1.85 41.11
CA LYS A 86 -18.45 -1.58 42.49
C LYS A 86 -17.70 -0.23 42.57
N PRO A 87 -18.42 0.86 42.90
CA PRO A 87 -17.78 2.16 43.10
C PRO A 87 -16.65 2.11 44.14
N ASN A 88 -15.64 2.95 43.95
CA ASN A 88 -14.46 3.04 44.82
C ASN A 88 -13.63 1.73 44.91
N THR A 89 -13.77 0.85 43.92
CA THR A 89 -13.05 -0.43 43.88
C THR A 89 -12.47 -0.64 42.49
N TRP A 90 -11.29 -1.23 42.42
CA TRP A 90 -10.73 -1.69 41.15
C TRP A 90 -11.50 -2.92 40.67
N GLU A 91 -11.90 -2.89 39.42
CA GLU A 91 -12.57 -3.99 38.73
C GLU A 91 -11.80 -4.38 37.44
N ASP A 92 -11.91 -5.64 37.11
CA ASP A 92 -11.34 -6.25 35.93
C ASP A 92 -12.40 -6.53 34.88
N GLN A 93 -12.08 -6.30 33.62
CA GLN A 93 -12.94 -6.69 32.50
C GLN A 93 -12.08 -7.18 31.33
N VAL A 94 -12.38 -8.35 30.82
CA VAL A 94 -11.70 -8.87 29.61
C VAL A 94 -12.24 -8.15 28.38
N ILE A 95 -11.35 -7.60 27.58
CA ILE A 95 -11.62 -6.96 26.28
C ILE A 95 -10.92 -7.77 25.20
N LYS A 96 -11.69 -8.27 24.23
CA LYS A 96 -11.15 -9.01 23.08
C LYS A 96 -10.79 -8.05 21.95
N PHE A 97 -9.69 -8.33 21.28
CA PHE A 97 -9.35 -7.64 20.04
C PHE A 97 -10.29 -8.04 18.90
N PRO A 98 -10.64 -7.12 17.98
CA PRO A 98 -11.42 -7.44 16.78
C PRO A 98 -10.79 -8.54 15.92
N LYS A 99 -9.45 -8.57 15.87
CA LYS A 99 -8.64 -9.58 15.19
C LYS A 99 -7.46 -9.99 16.07
N ALA A 100 -7.12 -11.27 16.10
CA ALA A 100 -5.95 -11.74 16.83
C ALA A 100 -4.65 -11.17 16.24
N PHE A 101 -3.70 -10.85 17.10
CA PHE A 101 -2.34 -10.48 16.75
C PHE A 101 -1.44 -11.72 16.67
N THR A 102 -0.33 -11.63 15.95
CA THR A 102 0.71 -12.68 15.91
C THR A 102 1.47 -12.75 17.23
N ASN A 103 1.82 -11.57 17.78
CA ASN A 103 2.47 -11.40 19.07
C ASN A 103 1.59 -10.52 19.97
N ALA A 104 1.81 -10.55 21.27
CA ALA A 104 1.09 -9.65 22.18
C ALA A 104 1.38 -8.18 21.81
N PRO A 105 0.32 -7.35 21.54
CA PRO A 105 0.50 -5.97 21.11
C PRO A 105 0.81 -5.04 22.28
N CYS A 106 1.32 -3.84 21.96
CA CYS A 106 1.24 -2.72 22.87
C CYS A 106 -0.21 -2.17 22.86
N VAL A 107 -0.81 -1.98 24.03
CA VAL A 107 -2.22 -1.55 24.17
C VAL A 107 -2.28 -0.23 24.91
N ILE A 108 -2.91 0.76 24.26
CA ILE A 108 -3.23 2.06 24.83
C ILE A 108 -4.74 2.13 25.02
N VAL A 109 -5.19 2.48 26.21
CA VAL A 109 -6.60 2.64 26.54
C VAL A 109 -6.87 4.05 27.06
N GLN A 110 -7.99 4.61 26.67
CA GLN A 110 -8.45 5.91 27.14
C GLN A 110 -9.94 5.89 27.44
N ALA A 111 -10.32 6.22 28.66
CA ALA A 111 -11.73 6.39 29.02
C ALA A 111 -12.27 7.66 28.35
N GLN A 112 -13.43 7.54 27.71
CA GLN A 112 -14.22 8.67 27.24
C GLN A 112 -15.33 8.96 28.25
N THR A 113 -15.10 9.96 29.07
CA THR A 113 -16.02 10.39 30.12
C THR A 113 -15.91 11.90 30.28
N GLY A 114 -17.01 12.57 30.60
CA GLY A 114 -17.00 14.00 30.95
C GLY A 114 -16.49 14.29 32.37
N GLN A 115 -15.96 13.28 33.08
CA GLN A 115 -15.51 13.39 34.49
C GLN A 115 -14.06 12.90 34.58
N ASN A 116 -13.27 13.59 35.40
CA ASN A 116 -11.83 13.35 35.60
C ASN A 116 -11.52 12.30 36.67
N ASP A 117 -12.53 11.53 37.13
CA ASP A 117 -12.44 10.59 38.21
C ASP A 117 -12.27 9.11 37.80
N THR A 118 -12.06 8.87 36.51
CA THR A 118 -11.97 7.53 35.93
C THR A 118 -10.53 7.16 35.62
N SER A 119 -10.05 6.06 36.18
CA SER A 119 -8.74 5.48 35.89
C SER A 119 -8.89 4.17 35.16
N VAL A 120 -8.11 3.99 34.08
CA VAL A 120 -8.08 2.78 33.27
C VAL A 120 -6.67 2.46 32.81
N TRP A 121 -6.33 1.17 32.76
CA TRP A 121 -5.15 0.68 32.06
C TRP A 121 -5.36 -0.75 31.54
N ALA A 122 -4.55 -1.15 30.57
CA ALA A 122 -4.51 -2.51 30.05
C ALA A 122 -3.50 -3.36 30.83
N ASP A 123 -3.88 -4.57 31.20
CA ASP A 123 -3.08 -5.57 31.89
C ASP A 123 -3.26 -6.94 31.26
N ALA A 124 -2.41 -7.90 31.57
CA ALA A 124 -2.48 -9.29 31.09
C ALA A 124 -2.75 -9.39 29.58
N ILE A 125 -1.94 -8.66 28.78
CA ILE A 125 -2.10 -8.56 27.34
C ILE A 125 -1.66 -9.87 26.68
N THR A 126 -2.53 -10.42 25.84
CA THR A 126 -2.28 -11.61 25.03
C THR A 126 -2.44 -11.28 23.53
N THR A 127 -2.34 -12.26 22.68
CA THR A 127 -2.58 -12.07 21.23
C THR A 127 -4.05 -11.85 20.86
N THR A 128 -5.00 -12.20 21.75
CA THR A 128 -6.44 -12.17 21.45
C THR A 128 -7.24 -11.22 22.33
N GLN A 129 -6.68 -10.82 23.48
CA GLN A 129 -7.41 -10.03 24.47
C GLN A 129 -6.45 -9.38 25.48
N PHE A 130 -6.97 -8.45 26.26
CA PHE A 130 -6.34 -7.89 27.45
C PHE A 130 -7.35 -7.76 28.59
N THR A 131 -6.84 -7.60 29.80
CA THR A 131 -7.65 -7.24 30.97
C THR A 131 -7.65 -5.75 31.13
N LEU A 132 -8.82 -5.11 31.03
CA LEU A 132 -9.00 -3.71 31.40
C LEU A 132 -9.12 -3.62 32.92
N LYS A 133 -8.16 -2.98 33.57
CA LYS A 133 -8.25 -2.53 34.94
C LYS A 133 -8.98 -1.19 34.94
N LYS A 134 -10.04 -1.07 35.73
CA LYS A 134 -10.90 0.12 35.77
C LYS A 134 -11.26 0.50 37.18
N TYR A 135 -11.28 1.79 37.44
CA TYR A 135 -11.68 2.36 38.72
C TYR A 135 -12.50 3.62 38.50
N ARG A 136 -13.55 3.79 39.29
CA ARG A 136 -14.34 5.02 39.37
C ARG A 136 -15.04 5.14 40.72
N PRO A 137 -15.15 6.35 41.31
CA PRO A 137 -15.89 6.58 42.56
C PRO A 137 -17.40 6.37 42.42
N THR A 138 -17.95 6.50 41.21
CA THR A 138 -19.39 6.45 40.94
C THR A 138 -19.76 5.23 40.10
N ALA A 139 -20.92 4.61 40.41
CA ALA A 139 -21.47 3.52 39.59
C ALA A 139 -22.08 4.06 38.29
N SER A 140 -21.26 4.37 37.31
CA SER A 140 -21.72 4.87 36.02
C SER A 140 -20.89 4.30 34.89
N ALA A 141 -21.52 4.06 33.75
CA ALA A 141 -20.84 3.57 32.56
C ALA A 141 -20.04 4.69 31.86
N PHE A 142 -19.00 4.29 31.11
CA PHE A 142 -18.24 5.15 30.23
C PHE A 142 -17.89 4.41 28.94
N ALA A 143 -17.50 5.13 27.92
CA ALA A 143 -16.94 4.53 26.71
C ALA A 143 -15.41 4.47 26.80
N LEU A 144 -14.81 3.47 26.15
CA LEU A 144 -13.37 3.26 26.10
C LEU A 144 -12.89 3.32 24.66
N GLN A 145 -11.82 4.07 24.42
CA GLN A 145 -11.05 3.99 23.20
C GLN A 145 -9.84 3.09 23.42
N VAL A 146 -9.58 2.23 22.45
CA VAL A 146 -8.47 1.28 22.47
C VAL A 146 -7.66 1.43 21.20
N ILE A 147 -6.35 1.57 21.34
CA ILE A 147 -5.39 1.45 20.24
C ILE A 147 -4.45 0.31 20.61
N ALA A 148 -4.39 -0.71 19.78
CA ALA A 148 -3.49 -1.85 19.93
C ALA A 148 -2.55 -1.91 18.73
N ILE A 149 -1.25 -1.96 19.00
CA ILE A 149 -0.18 -1.95 18.00
C ILE A 149 0.60 -3.25 18.14
N GLY A 150 0.48 -4.13 17.14
CA GLY A 150 1.26 -5.36 17.08
C GLY A 150 2.73 -5.07 16.75
N LEU A 151 3.61 -5.81 17.41
CA LEU A 151 5.07 -5.76 17.25
C LEU A 151 5.57 -6.91 16.35
#